data_88a3ac7cc133fce120ea6a9479028c4d
#
_entry.id   88a3ac7cc133fce120ea6a9479028c4d
#
_cell.length_a   1.000
_cell.length_b   1.000
_cell.length_c   1.000
_cell.angle_alpha   90.00
_cell.angle_beta   90.00
_cell.angle_gamma   90.00
#
_symmetry.space_group_name_H-M   'P 1'
#
loop_
_entity.id
_entity.type
_entity.pdbx_description
1 polymer ?
#
loop_
_entity_poly.entity_id
_entity_poly.type
_entity_poly.pdbx_seq_one_letter_code
_entity_poly.pdbx_strand_id
1 'polypeptide(L)'
;MSPTTAGEAFERIAREETRDAASMEEFAALATAPGAIERVDVATATTATRPGRGAALVDVRSPVEYERGRVPGAVNVPLFENDVRARVGLLYKTKGRGEAMVAGMDAVAPRLEDIVRAAAEACASTSAASGEGDGEACADVYVMCFRGGMRSSCVGWLLTQRLTGKRVRVVDGGYKGFRKWALERCGPVCGLPAPRVCVVGGRTGVGKTRALLALRARGEQVIDLEGLANHAGSAFGWVGREPQPTSEHYSNLVACEWHELDPNRWVYIEDEGPHVGRCSVDPLLFERMRNAPLVLRMVASRDIRLRTLVKDYATSELRSDPQWLPTMRESVDKLAKRLGGDRVREIQSKLDAGDFAAVAAGLLEYYDGLYDLSLIHI
;
A
#
# COMPACT_ATOMS: atom_id res chain seq x y z
N MET A 1 -1.04 39.90 -30.46
CA MET A 1 -0.31 39.45 -29.26
C MET A 1 -0.01 37.97 -29.49
N SER A 2 1.26 37.58 -29.43
CA SER A 2 1.63 36.15 -29.51
C SER A 2 0.97 35.38 -28.35
N PRO A 3 0.53 34.12 -28.54
CA PRO A 3 -0.06 33.36 -27.45
C PRO A 3 0.97 33.18 -26.33
N THR A 4 0.61 33.62 -25.13
CA THR A 4 1.42 33.45 -23.93
C THR A 4 1.62 31.92 -23.68
N THR A 5 2.86 31.51 -23.51
CA THR A 5 3.19 30.14 -23.17
C THR A 5 2.89 29.84 -21.69
N ALA A 6 2.68 28.56 -21.33
CA ALA A 6 2.51 28.14 -19.94
C ALA A 6 3.74 28.56 -19.09
N GLY A 7 4.94 28.59 -19.69
CA GLY A 7 6.18 29.03 -19.05
C GLY A 7 6.14 30.49 -18.67
N GLU A 8 5.80 31.35 -19.62
CA GLU A 8 5.70 32.80 -19.39
C GLU A 8 4.62 33.15 -18.36
N ALA A 9 3.47 32.48 -18.44
CA ALA A 9 2.41 32.63 -17.43
C ALA A 9 2.89 32.21 -16.03
N PHE A 10 3.59 31.07 -15.91
CA PHE A 10 4.13 30.57 -14.66
C PHE A 10 5.18 31.52 -14.06
N GLU A 11 6.15 31.96 -14.86
CA GLU A 11 7.19 32.87 -14.38
C GLU A 11 6.62 34.19 -13.87
N ARG A 12 5.62 34.75 -14.56
CA ARG A 12 4.91 35.96 -14.14
C ARG A 12 4.21 35.78 -12.80
N ILE A 13 3.54 34.63 -12.61
CA ILE A 13 2.86 34.27 -11.36
C ILE A 13 3.86 33.99 -10.24
N ALA A 14 4.97 33.33 -10.54
CA ALA A 14 6.00 32.99 -9.56
C ALA A 14 6.72 34.26 -9.02
N ARG A 15 6.88 35.27 -9.87
CA ARG A 15 7.47 36.58 -9.49
C ARG A 15 6.52 37.52 -8.74
N GLU A 16 5.33 37.08 -8.38
CA GLU A 16 4.29 37.87 -7.69
C GLU A 16 3.73 39.06 -8.48
N GLU A 17 4.11 39.23 -9.76
CA GLU A 17 3.68 40.35 -10.57
C GLU A 17 2.17 40.37 -10.84
N THR A 18 1.54 39.17 -10.88
CA THR A 18 0.09 39.06 -11.07
C THR A 18 -0.41 37.74 -10.48
N ARG A 19 -0.85 37.74 -9.21
CA ARG A 19 -1.51 36.58 -8.57
C ARG A 19 -3.00 36.83 -8.34
N ASP A 20 -3.70 37.20 -9.38
CA ASP A 20 -5.16 37.29 -9.34
C ASP A 20 -5.84 36.00 -9.86
N ALA A 21 -7.15 35.90 -9.65
CA ALA A 21 -7.92 34.73 -10.04
C ALA A 21 -7.88 34.48 -11.56
N ALA A 22 -7.86 35.53 -12.37
CA ALA A 22 -7.86 35.42 -13.83
C ALA A 22 -6.52 34.90 -14.36
N SER A 23 -5.39 35.42 -13.85
CA SER A 23 -4.06 34.94 -14.18
C SER A 23 -3.83 33.49 -13.78
N MET A 24 -4.37 33.06 -12.62
CA MET A 24 -4.30 31.67 -12.18
C MET A 24 -5.14 30.74 -13.04
N GLU A 25 -6.31 31.19 -13.50
CA GLU A 25 -7.15 30.40 -14.42
C GLU A 25 -6.51 30.26 -15.80
N GLU A 26 -5.86 31.33 -16.32
CA GLU A 26 -5.08 31.30 -17.56
C GLU A 26 -3.95 30.27 -17.47
N PHE A 27 -3.11 30.32 -16.41
CA PHE A 27 -2.05 29.34 -16.18
C PHE A 27 -2.59 27.92 -16.12
N ALA A 28 -3.66 27.69 -15.36
CA ALA A 28 -4.24 26.35 -15.26
C ALA A 28 -4.77 25.85 -16.59
N ALA A 29 -5.37 26.70 -17.40
CA ALA A 29 -5.82 26.35 -18.75
C ALA A 29 -4.64 25.91 -19.62
N LEU A 30 -3.55 26.65 -19.59
CA LEU A 30 -2.31 26.33 -20.34
C LEU A 30 -1.67 25.03 -19.85
N ALA A 31 -1.50 24.85 -18.53
CA ALA A 31 -0.90 23.66 -17.94
C ALA A 31 -1.74 22.38 -18.09
N THR A 32 -3.05 22.52 -18.32
CA THR A 32 -3.96 21.39 -18.53
C THR A 32 -4.42 21.23 -19.97
N ALA A 33 -3.93 22.07 -20.90
CA ALA A 33 -4.28 21.99 -22.32
C ALA A 33 -3.85 20.64 -22.90
N PRO A 34 -4.55 20.13 -23.92
CA PRO A 34 -4.13 18.94 -24.65
C PRO A 34 -2.71 19.11 -25.19
N GLY A 35 -1.84 18.14 -24.87
CA GLY A 35 -0.43 18.16 -25.30
C GLY A 35 0.52 18.98 -24.40
N ALA A 36 0.04 19.71 -23.40
CA ALA A 36 0.89 20.42 -22.44
C ALA A 36 1.80 19.49 -21.63
N ILE A 37 1.29 18.30 -21.33
CA ILE A 37 2.03 17.23 -20.68
C ILE A 37 1.48 15.87 -21.15
N GLU A 38 2.36 14.90 -21.32
CA GLU A 38 1.97 13.52 -21.66
C GLU A 38 1.12 12.91 -20.55
N ARG A 39 0.05 12.22 -20.94
CA ARG A 39 -0.87 11.56 -20.01
C ARG A 39 -0.90 10.06 -20.27
N VAL A 40 -1.05 9.29 -19.21
CA VAL A 40 -1.09 7.82 -19.26
C VAL A 40 -2.23 7.29 -18.42
N ASP A 41 -2.73 6.13 -18.80
CA ASP A 41 -3.71 5.41 -18.02
C ASP A 41 -3.11 4.82 -16.72
N VAL A 42 -4.01 4.45 -15.81
CA VAL A 42 -3.64 3.90 -14.50
C VAL A 42 -2.86 2.58 -14.62
N ALA A 43 -3.25 1.69 -15.52
CA ALA A 43 -2.61 0.38 -15.65
C ALA A 43 -1.15 0.52 -16.11
N THR A 44 -0.91 1.35 -17.12
CA THR A 44 0.43 1.69 -17.61
C THR A 44 1.30 2.29 -16.49
N ALA A 45 0.77 3.28 -15.76
CA ALA A 45 1.49 3.91 -14.65
C ALA A 45 1.80 2.90 -13.54
N THR A 46 0.81 2.10 -13.11
CA THR A 46 0.97 1.12 -12.04
C THR A 46 2.02 0.06 -12.41
N THR A 47 2.03 -0.42 -13.64
CA THR A 47 3.02 -1.39 -14.11
C THR A 47 4.42 -0.79 -14.16
N ALA A 48 4.57 0.43 -14.71
CA ALA A 48 5.87 1.09 -14.89
C ALA A 48 6.53 1.47 -13.55
N THR A 49 5.73 1.82 -12.53
CA THR A 49 6.22 2.34 -11.24
C THR A 49 6.33 1.29 -10.14
N ARG A 50 6.25 0.01 -10.49
CA ARG A 50 6.51 -1.07 -9.54
C ARG A 50 7.95 -1.07 -9.05
N PRO A 51 8.20 -1.50 -7.80
CA PRO A 51 9.55 -1.69 -7.30
C PRO A 51 10.39 -2.53 -8.28
N GLY A 52 11.58 -2.04 -8.63
CA GLY A 52 12.48 -2.69 -9.58
C GLY A 52 12.25 -2.35 -11.07
N ARG A 53 11.25 -1.54 -11.42
CA ARG A 53 10.99 -1.12 -12.83
C ARG A 53 11.63 0.21 -13.22
N GLY A 54 12.33 0.88 -12.30
CA GLY A 54 13.12 2.08 -12.58
C GLY A 54 12.33 3.38 -12.82
N ALA A 55 10.99 3.38 -12.72
CA ALA A 55 10.17 4.58 -12.84
C ALA A 55 9.64 5.01 -11.48
N ALA A 56 9.57 6.34 -11.23
CA ALA A 56 9.06 6.90 -9.98
C ALA A 56 7.61 7.37 -10.12
N LEU A 57 6.79 7.10 -9.10
CA LEU A 57 5.44 7.67 -8.97
C LEU A 57 5.40 8.70 -7.84
N VAL A 58 5.20 9.95 -8.20
CA VAL A 58 5.07 11.08 -7.30
C VAL A 58 3.59 11.35 -7.02
N ASP A 59 3.15 11.12 -5.79
CA ASP A 59 1.78 11.40 -5.34
C ASP A 59 1.75 12.78 -4.67
N VAL A 60 1.12 13.75 -5.33
CA VAL A 60 1.04 15.15 -4.85
C VAL A 60 -0.19 15.42 -3.98
N ARG A 61 -0.87 14.39 -3.50
CA ARG A 61 -1.96 14.53 -2.53
C ARG A 61 -1.41 14.94 -1.16
N SER A 62 -2.29 15.47 -0.30
CA SER A 62 -1.90 15.77 1.06
C SER A 62 -1.51 14.51 1.85
N PRO A 63 -0.69 14.64 2.92
CA PRO A 63 -0.25 13.47 3.71
C PRO A 63 -1.39 12.58 4.16
N VAL A 64 -2.47 13.13 4.70
CA VAL A 64 -3.62 12.34 5.16
C VAL A 64 -4.37 11.62 4.02
N GLU A 65 -4.44 12.23 2.82
CA GLU A 65 -4.99 11.57 1.63
C GLU A 65 -4.12 10.38 1.20
N TYR A 66 -2.80 10.51 1.33
CA TYR A 66 -1.81 9.48 0.99
C TYR A 66 -1.78 8.34 2.02
N GLU A 67 -1.76 8.66 3.31
CA GLU A 67 -1.75 7.69 4.40
C GLU A 67 -3.00 6.82 4.42
N ARG A 68 -4.15 7.40 4.10
CA ARG A 68 -5.40 6.66 3.97
C ARG A 68 -5.31 5.52 2.96
N GLY A 69 -4.63 5.76 1.84
CA GLY A 69 -4.40 4.76 0.81
C GLY A 69 -3.63 5.36 -0.37
N ARG A 70 -2.71 4.60 -0.91
CA ARG A 70 -1.80 5.02 -1.98
C ARG A 70 -1.61 3.93 -3.02
N VAL A 71 -1.07 4.29 -4.16
CA VAL A 71 -0.51 3.32 -5.11
C VAL A 71 0.74 2.72 -4.47
N PRO A 72 0.91 1.39 -4.42
CA PRO A 72 2.11 0.76 -3.91
C PRO A 72 3.37 1.28 -4.63
N GLY A 73 4.39 1.63 -3.85
CA GLY A 73 5.63 2.21 -4.38
C GLY A 73 5.58 3.72 -4.69
N ALA A 74 4.43 4.38 -4.59
CA ALA A 74 4.35 5.84 -4.74
C ALA A 74 5.06 6.56 -3.60
N VAL A 75 5.73 7.67 -3.93
CA VAL A 75 6.36 8.58 -2.97
C VAL A 75 5.48 9.83 -2.80
N ASN A 76 5.17 10.18 -1.56
CA ASN A 76 4.38 11.39 -1.30
C ASN A 76 5.27 12.65 -1.37
N VAL A 77 4.95 13.52 -2.30
CA VAL A 77 5.50 14.88 -2.40
C VAL A 77 4.31 15.84 -2.39
N PRO A 78 3.80 16.19 -1.20
CA PRO A 78 2.53 16.89 -1.10
C PRO A 78 2.62 18.31 -1.66
N LEU A 79 1.75 18.60 -2.63
CA LEU A 79 1.57 19.98 -3.10
C LEU A 79 1.02 20.86 -1.97
N PHE A 80 0.12 20.32 -1.19
CA PHE A 80 -0.49 20.98 -0.03
C PHE A 80 -0.39 20.10 1.22
N GLU A 81 -0.02 20.71 2.33
CA GLU A 81 -0.21 20.14 3.66
C GLU A 81 -1.72 20.01 3.97
N ASN A 82 -2.07 19.25 4.99
CA ASN A 82 -3.46 18.89 5.29
C ASN A 82 -4.37 20.10 5.54
N ASP A 83 -3.90 21.09 6.29
CA ASP A 83 -4.60 22.33 6.60
C ASP A 83 -4.81 23.21 5.37
N VAL A 84 -3.76 23.40 4.57
CA VAL A 84 -3.82 24.13 3.30
C VAL A 84 -4.78 23.44 2.33
N ARG A 85 -4.70 22.11 2.24
CA ARG A 85 -5.59 21.30 1.40
C ARG A 85 -7.06 21.50 1.80
N ALA A 86 -7.35 21.52 3.10
CA ALA A 86 -8.70 21.75 3.63
C ALA A 86 -9.17 23.17 3.28
N ARG A 87 -8.34 24.21 3.51
CA ARG A 87 -8.64 25.61 3.21
C ARG A 87 -8.90 25.84 1.73
N VAL A 88 -8.00 25.38 0.85
CA VAL A 88 -8.17 25.49 -0.60
C VAL A 88 -9.43 24.75 -1.08
N GLY A 89 -9.72 23.59 -0.50
CA GLY A 89 -10.94 22.85 -0.81
C GLY A 89 -12.23 23.55 -0.39
N LEU A 90 -12.20 24.28 0.73
CA LEU A 90 -13.32 25.11 1.18
C LEU A 90 -13.51 26.33 0.26
N LEU A 91 -12.42 27.05 -0.08
CA LEU A 91 -12.47 28.17 -1.00
C LEU A 91 -13.02 27.77 -2.38
N TYR A 92 -12.60 26.62 -2.88
CA TYR A 92 -13.14 26.10 -4.15
C TYR A 92 -14.67 25.93 -4.12
N LYS A 93 -15.24 25.47 -3.00
CA LYS A 93 -16.69 25.28 -2.84
C LYS A 93 -17.45 26.59 -2.62
N THR A 94 -16.85 27.56 -1.94
CA THR A 94 -17.53 28.77 -1.47
C THR A 94 -17.30 29.98 -2.35
N LYS A 95 -16.10 30.13 -2.94
CA LYS A 95 -15.69 31.30 -3.73
C LYS A 95 -15.33 30.96 -5.18
N GLY A 96 -15.29 29.69 -5.53
CA GLY A 96 -14.99 29.23 -6.89
C GLY A 96 -13.49 28.88 -7.12
N ARG A 97 -13.20 28.51 -8.37
CA ARG A 97 -11.90 27.97 -8.79
C ARG A 97 -10.78 28.97 -8.69
N GLY A 98 -10.95 30.19 -9.20
CA GLY A 98 -9.92 31.21 -9.26
C GLY A 98 -9.36 31.56 -7.88
N GLU A 99 -10.23 31.91 -6.93
CA GLU A 99 -9.85 32.25 -5.56
C GLU A 99 -9.11 31.08 -4.85
N ALA A 100 -9.58 29.86 -5.08
CA ALA A 100 -8.92 28.69 -4.54
C ALA A 100 -7.50 28.48 -5.10
N MET A 101 -7.30 28.85 -6.37
CA MET A 101 -6.01 28.75 -7.04
C MET A 101 -5.04 29.81 -6.54
N VAL A 102 -5.48 31.04 -6.34
CA VAL A 102 -4.67 32.12 -5.73
C VAL A 102 -4.16 31.67 -4.36
N ALA A 103 -5.08 31.28 -3.47
CA ALA A 103 -4.72 30.80 -2.13
C ALA A 103 -3.82 29.55 -2.16
N GLY A 104 -3.99 28.69 -3.15
CA GLY A 104 -3.13 27.51 -3.37
C GLY A 104 -1.73 27.92 -3.80
N MET A 105 -1.59 28.86 -4.75
CA MET A 105 -0.29 29.33 -5.21
C MET A 105 0.48 30.07 -4.11
N ASP A 106 -0.18 30.93 -3.33
CA ASP A 106 0.45 31.60 -2.19
C ASP A 106 1.08 30.62 -1.20
N ALA A 107 0.42 29.49 -1.00
CA ALA A 107 0.94 28.42 -0.11
C ALA A 107 2.07 27.60 -0.75
N VAL A 108 2.07 27.44 -2.07
CA VAL A 108 3.02 26.57 -2.80
C VAL A 108 4.26 27.31 -3.26
N ALA A 109 4.14 28.58 -3.66
CA ALA A 109 5.24 29.34 -4.23
C ALA A 109 6.53 29.30 -3.38
N PRO A 110 6.50 29.47 -2.04
CA PRO A 110 7.70 29.35 -1.21
C PRO A 110 8.33 27.96 -1.18
N ARG A 111 7.59 26.90 -1.59
CA ARG A 111 7.98 25.49 -1.51
C ARG A 111 8.31 24.85 -2.85
N LEU A 112 8.26 25.62 -3.94
CA LEU A 112 8.44 25.07 -5.30
C LEU A 112 9.76 24.31 -5.46
N GLU A 113 10.86 24.87 -4.99
CA GLU A 113 12.18 24.22 -5.06
C GLU A 113 12.26 22.95 -4.21
N ASP A 114 11.62 22.95 -3.04
CA ASP A 114 11.54 21.74 -2.18
C ASP A 114 10.73 20.62 -2.84
N ILE A 115 9.63 20.95 -3.51
CA ILE A 115 8.81 19.98 -4.27
C ILE A 115 9.63 19.37 -5.41
N VAL A 116 10.37 20.19 -6.16
CA VAL A 116 11.24 19.70 -7.24
C VAL A 116 12.35 18.80 -6.70
N ARG A 117 13.02 19.23 -5.62
CA ARG A 117 14.07 18.43 -4.97
C ARG A 117 13.53 17.09 -4.48
N ALA A 118 12.41 17.07 -3.75
CA ALA A 118 11.81 15.86 -3.24
C ALA A 118 11.37 14.90 -4.38
N ALA A 119 10.88 15.41 -5.49
CA ALA A 119 10.56 14.62 -6.66
C ALA A 119 11.83 14.02 -7.33
N ALA A 120 12.93 14.77 -7.37
CA ALA A 120 14.21 14.28 -7.88
C ALA A 120 14.81 13.19 -6.97
N GLU A 121 14.72 13.37 -5.66
CA GLU A 121 15.15 12.36 -4.66
C GLU A 121 14.32 11.08 -4.76
N ALA A 122 13.01 11.18 -4.96
CA ALA A 122 12.13 10.03 -5.21
C ALA A 122 12.56 9.23 -6.45
N CYS A 123 12.99 9.92 -7.51
CA CYS A 123 13.53 9.25 -8.71
C CYS A 123 14.86 8.55 -8.42
N ALA A 124 15.76 9.20 -7.69
CA ALA A 124 17.07 8.64 -7.36
C ALA A 124 16.95 7.37 -6.48
N SER A 125 16.07 7.39 -5.48
CA SER A 125 15.83 6.25 -4.60
C SER A 125 15.21 5.06 -5.34
N THR A 126 14.36 5.30 -6.34
CA THR A 126 13.76 4.25 -7.17
C THR A 126 14.83 3.58 -8.05
N SER A 127 15.78 4.33 -8.61
CA SER A 127 16.87 3.80 -9.42
C SER A 127 17.83 2.92 -8.60
N ALA A 128 18.15 3.34 -7.37
CA ALA A 128 19.00 2.55 -6.47
C ALA A 128 18.38 1.19 -6.09
N ALA A 129 17.06 1.11 -6.00
CA ALA A 129 16.34 -0.12 -5.66
C ALA A 129 16.23 -1.12 -6.82
N SER A 130 16.45 -0.71 -8.07
CA SER A 130 16.36 -1.59 -9.24
C SER A 130 17.60 -2.47 -9.47
N GLY A 131 18.72 -2.24 -8.76
CA GLY A 131 19.91 -3.11 -8.80
C GLY A 131 20.67 -3.13 -10.13
N GLU A 132 20.29 -2.32 -11.09
CA GLU A 132 21.02 -2.16 -12.33
C GLU A 132 22.24 -1.27 -12.07
N GLY A 133 23.37 -1.92 -11.93
CA GLY A 133 24.69 -1.28 -11.91
C GLY A 133 24.96 -0.59 -13.23
N ASP A 134 25.42 0.65 -13.13
CA ASP A 134 25.73 1.65 -14.13
C ASP A 134 24.56 2.61 -14.46
N GLY A 135 24.25 3.49 -13.47
CA GLY A 135 24.05 4.92 -13.72
C GLY A 135 22.91 5.41 -14.61
N GLU A 136 22.02 4.61 -15.16
CA GLU A 136 20.80 5.14 -15.78
C GLU A 136 19.82 5.58 -14.71
N ALA A 137 19.87 6.85 -14.39
CA ALA A 137 18.90 7.51 -13.53
C ALA A 137 17.48 7.23 -14.05
N CYS A 138 16.52 6.95 -13.14
CA CYS A 138 15.09 6.85 -13.43
C CYS A 138 14.70 7.77 -14.61
N ALA A 139 14.35 7.18 -15.75
CA ALA A 139 14.08 7.95 -16.97
C ALA A 139 12.65 8.52 -16.95
N ASP A 140 11.73 7.91 -16.22
CA ASP A 140 10.30 8.22 -16.23
C ASP A 140 9.78 8.62 -14.86
N VAL A 141 9.06 9.72 -14.81
CA VAL A 141 8.39 10.26 -13.62
C VAL A 141 6.89 10.34 -13.88
N TYR A 142 6.13 9.66 -13.05
CA TYR A 142 4.66 9.70 -13.10
C TYR A 142 4.15 10.58 -11.97
N VAL A 143 3.25 11.50 -12.27
CA VAL A 143 2.68 12.43 -11.29
C VAL A 143 1.19 12.16 -11.12
N MET A 144 0.78 12.00 -9.89
CA MET A 144 -0.59 11.68 -9.54
C MET A 144 -1.14 12.65 -8.51
N CYS A 145 -2.41 13.05 -8.67
CA CYS A 145 -3.21 13.64 -7.60
C CYS A 145 -4.51 12.83 -7.44
N PHE A 146 -5.50 13.36 -6.72
CA PHE A 146 -6.73 12.61 -6.46
C PHE A 146 -7.54 12.25 -7.72
N ARG A 147 -7.58 13.14 -8.73
CA ARG A 147 -8.37 12.95 -9.97
C ARG A 147 -7.57 13.06 -11.26
N GLY A 148 -6.24 13.17 -11.20
CA GLY A 148 -5.42 13.40 -12.41
C GLY A 148 -5.68 14.75 -13.08
N GLY A 149 -6.16 15.74 -12.32
CA GLY A 149 -6.50 17.07 -12.83
C GLY A 149 -5.41 18.10 -12.54
N MET A 150 -5.82 19.35 -12.32
CA MET A 150 -4.97 20.52 -12.22
C MET A 150 -3.74 20.35 -11.30
N ARG A 151 -3.90 19.80 -10.09
CA ARG A 151 -2.77 19.62 -9.14
C ARG A 151 -1.61 18.83 -9.76
N SER A 152 -1.91 17.66 -10.34
CA SER A 152 -0.89 16.83 -10.97
C SER A 152 -0.40 17.40 -12.30
N SER A 153 -1.24 18.11 -13.08
CA SER A 153 -0.81 18.73 -14.34
C SER A 153 0.13 19.92 -14.08
N CYS A 154 -0.17 20.78 -13.10
CA CYS A 154 0.71 21.91 -12.77
C CYS A 154 2.05 21.44 -12.21
N VAL A 155 2.05 20.45 -11.29
CA VAL A 155 3.33 19.89 -10.79
C VAL A 155 4.07 19.15 -11.90
N GLY A 156 3.38 18.32 -12.68
CA GLY A 156 3.99 17.60 -13.80
C GLY A 156 4.64 18.57 -14.79
N TRP A 157 3.93 19.65 -15.18
CA TRP A 157 4.49 20.69 -16.04
C TRP A 157 5.74 21.33 -15.41
N LEU A 158 5.71 21.71 -14.13
CA LEU A 158 6.87 22.24 -13.42
C LEU A 158 8.05 21.27 -13.46
N LEU A 159 7.82 19.99 -13.22
CA LEU A 159 8.86 18.97 -13.25
C LEU A 159 9.45 18.78 -14.66
N THR A 160 8.67 18.92 -15.74
CA THR A 160 9.21 18.91 -17.12
C THR A 160 10.21 20.02 -17.38
N GLN A 161 10.05 21.18 -16.73
CA GLN A 161 10.95 22.33 -16.87
C GLN A 161 12.24 22.19 -16.03
N ARG A 162 12.22 21.37 -14.99
CA ARG A 162 13.29 21.29 -13.98
C ARG A 162 14.05 19.97 -13.98
N LEU A 163 13.44 18.86 -14.41
CA LEU A 163 14.08 17.54 -14.44
C LEU A 163 14.60 17.23 -15.85
N THR A 164 15.82 17.66 -16.14
CA THR A 164 16.46 17.42 -17.44
C THR A 164 16.68 15.92 -17.70
N GLY A 165 16.40 15.47 -18.92
CA GLY A 165 16.61 14.07 -19.34
C GLY A 165 15.56 13.07 -18.83
N LYS A 166 14.51 13.54 -18.13
CA LYS A 166 13.43 12.69 -17.61
C LYS A 166 12.13 12.96 -18.37
N ARG A 167 11.38 11.88 -18.62
CA ARG A 167 10.01 11.99 -19.17
C ARG A 167 9.03 12.10 -18.02
N VAL A 168 8.30 13.19 -17.96
CA VAL A 168 7.28 13.42 -16.93
C VAL A 168 5.90 13.19 -17.51
N ARG A 169 5.09 12.35 -16.86
CA ARG A 169 3.73 11.99 -17.28
C ARG A 169 2.73 12.17 -16.15
N VAL A 170 1.51 12.50 -16.49
CA VAL A 170 0.41 12.60 -15.53
C VAL A 170 -0.50 11.40 -15.64
N VAL A 171 -0.85 10.81 -14.49
CA VAL A 171 -1.75 9.66 -14.43
C VAL A 171 -3.20 10.11 -14.55
N ASP A 172 -3.88 9.66 -15.61
CA ASP A 172 -5.28 9.96 -15.86
C ASP A 172 -6.19 9.34 -14.81
N GLY A 173 -7.22 10.10 -14.41
CA GLY A 173 -8.11 9.69 -13.33
C GLY A 173 -7.49 9.76 -11.94
N GLY A 174 -6.14 9.86 -11.85
CA GLY A 174 -5.39 9.94 -10.61
C GLY A 174 -5.69 8.79 -9.64
N TYR A 175 -5.55 9.02 -8.34
CA TYR A 175 -5.81 8.01 -7.32
C TYR A 175 -7.25 7.47 -7.34
N LYS A 176 -8.23 8.31 -7.66
CA LYS A 176 -9.63 7.85 -7.81
C LYS A 176 -9.75 6.82 -8.95
N GLY A 177 -9.08 7.06 -10.08
CA GLY A 177 -9.01 6.12 -11.20
C GLY A 177 -8.29 4.83 -10.82
N PHE A 178 -7.13 4.96 -10.14
CA PHE A 178 -6.41 3.81 -9.60
C PHE A 178 -7.29 2.98 -8.63
N ARG A 179 -8.00 3.63 -7.71
CA ARG A 179 -8.84 2.91 -6.75
C ARG A 179 -9.99 2.15 -7.45
N LYS A 180 -10.60 2.74 -8.46
CA LYS A 180 -11.59 2.04 -9.30
C LYS A 180 -10.96 0.83 -9.98
N TRP A 181 -9.82 1.03 -10.64
CA TRP A 181 -9.05 -0.04 -11.29
C TRP A 181 -8.68 -1.17 -10.30
N ALA A 182 -8.19 -0.83 -9.09
CA ALA A 182 -7.81 -1.81 -8.07
C ALA A 182 -9.00 -2.66 -7.60
N LEU A 183 -10.16 -2.03 -7.35
CA LEU A 183 -11.37 -2.74 -6.93
C LEU A 183 -11.90 -3.71 -7.99
N GLU A 184 -11.65 -3.43 -9.27
CA GLU A 184 -12.09 -4.29 -10.37
C GLU A 184 -11.18 -5.49 -10.60
N ARG A 185 -9.93 -5.52 -10.06
CA ARG A 185 -8.92 -6.55 -10.39
C ARG A 185 -9.17 -7.90 -9.71
N CYS A 186 -9.59 -7.92 -8.47
CA CYS A 186 -9.83 -9.16 -7.74
C CYS A 186 -11.16 -9.85 -8.14
N GLY A 187 -12.01 -9.18 -8.91
CA GLY A 187 -13.35 -9.64 -9.26
C GLY A 187 -13.46 -10.40 -10.59
N PRO A 188 -14.56 -11.15 -10.80
CA PRO A 188 -14.86 -11.81 -12.07
C PRO A 188 -15.29 -10.85 -13.17
N VAL A 189 -15.52 -9.57 -12.85
CA VAL A 189 -16.22 -8.58 -13.70
C VAL A 189 -15.39 -8.13 -14.90
N CYS A 190 -14.10 -8.39 -14.94
CA CYS A 190 -13.23 -7.85 -15.99
C CYS A 190 -13.21 -8.67 -17.30
N GLY A 191 -13.92 -9.81 -17.38
CA GLY A 191 -13.83 -10.69 -18.56
C GLY A 191 -12.41 -11.21 -18.85
N LEU A 192 -11.45 -10.87 -17.99
CA LEU A 192 -10.07 -11.33 -18.08
C LEU A 192 -9.96 -12.73 -17.48
N PRO A 193 -9.18 -13.62 -18.10
CA PRO A 193 -8.81 -14.89 -17.48
C PRO A 193 -8.23 -14.60 -16.09
N ALA A 194 -8.65 -15.36 -15.09
CA ALA A 194 -8.09 -15.24 -13.75
C ALA A 194 -7.30 -16.49 -13.40
N PRO A 195 -6.18 -16.39 -12.68
CA PRO A 195 -5.41 -17.54 -12.27
C PRO A 195 -6.25 -18.47 -11.41
N ARG A 196 -5.94 -19.77 -11.49
CA ARG A 196 -6.57 -20.77 -10.63
C ARG A 196 -6.01 -20.66 -9.21
N VAL A 197 -6.90 -20.47 -8.24
CA VAL A 197 -6.51 -20.35 -6.84
C VAL A 197 -6.24 -21.73 -6.24
N CYS A 198 -5.11 -21.87 -5.56
CA CYS A 198 -4.78 -22.95 -4.66
C CYS A 198 -4.68 -22.39 -3.24
N VAL A 199 -5.59 -22.78 -2.38
CA VAL A 199 -5.59 -22.36 -0.98
C VAL A 199 -4.66 -23.24 -0.15
N VAL A 200 -3.73 -22.64 0.59
CA VAL A 200 -2.81 -23.35 1.50
C VAL A 200 -3.30 -23.19 2.92
N GLY A 201 -3.94 -24.25 3.42
CA GLY A 201 -4.51 -24.33 4.76
C GLY A 201 -3.67 -25.16 5.72
N GLY A 202 -4.02 -25.10 7.00
CA GLY A 202 -3.38 -25.89 8.06
C GLY A 202 -3.37 -25.15 9.39
N ARG A 203 -3.29 -25.92 10.49
CA ARG A 203 -3.37 -25.40 11.86
C ARG A 203 -2.26 -24.41 12.18
N THR A 204 -2.46 -23.59 13.19
CA THR A 204 -1.47 -22.60 13.69
C THR A 204 -0.11 -23.26 13.95
N GLY A 205 0.96 -22.63 13.51
CA GLY A 205 2.35 -23.10 13.67
C GLY A 205 2.79 -24.19 12.68
N VAL A 206 1.96 -24.57 11.69
CA VAL A 206 2.34 -25.59 10.69
C VAL A 206 3.36 -25.07 9.68
N GLY A 207 3.56 -23.74 9.58
CA GLY A 207 4.54 -23.11 8.67
C GLY A 207 3.98 -22.73 7.29
N LYS A 208 2.70 -22.40 7.18
CA LYS A 208 2.05 -21.95 5.92
C LYS A 208 2.83 -20.86 5.22
N THR A 209 3.09 -19.76 5.92
CA THR A 209 3.82 -18.59 5.37
C THR A 209 5.21 -18.97 4.86
N ARG A 210 5.94 -19.83 5.59
CA ARG A 210 7.25 -20.33 5.12
C ARG A 210 7.14 -21.15 3.85
N ALA A 211 6.10 -21.99 3.74
CA ALA A 211 5.86 -22.77 2.53
C ALA A 211 5.53 -21.87 1.34
N LEU A 212 4.70 -20.84 1.53
CA LEU A 212 4.38 -19.86 0.50
C LEU A 212 5.61 -19.08 0.05
N LEU A 213 6.44 -18.60 0.99
CA LEU A 213 7.69 -17.92 0.65
C LEU A 213 8.67 -18.84 -0.09
N ALA A 214 8.72 -20.14 0.27
CA ALA A 214 9.53 -21.12 -0.44
C ALA A 214 9.00 -21.40 -1.87
N LEU A 215 7.68 -21.40 -2.07
CA LEU A 215 7.07 -21.48 -3.40
C LEU A 215 7.41 -20.24 -4.24
N ARG A 216 7.29 -19.04 -3.66
CA ARG A 216 7.67 -17.76 -4.32
C ARG A 216 9.15 -17.79 -4.73
N ALA A 217 10.04 -18.24 -3.87
CA ALA A 217 11.47 -18.35 -4.18
C ALA A 217 11.79 -19.34 -5.31
N ARG A 218 10.86 -20.25 -5.63
CA ARG A 218 10.94 -21.19 -6.78
C ARG A 218 10.25 -20.66 -8.03
N GLY A 219 9.80 -19.41 -8.02
CA GLY A 219 9.13 -18.77 -9.15
C GLY A 219 7.64 -19.09 -9.26
N GLU A 220 7.03 -19.67 -8.21
CA GLU A 220 5.59 -19.85 -8.17
C GLU A 220 4.88 -18.56 -7.80
N GLN A 221 3.64 -18.41 -8.28
CA GLN A 221 2.81 -17.25 -8.00
C GLN A 221 2.19 -17.38 -6.61
N VAL A 222 2.48 -16.41 -5.76
CA VAL A 222 2.02 -16.39 -4.36
C VAL A 222 1.47 -15.02 -4.02
N ILE A 223 0.30 -14.97 -3.39
CA ILE A 223 -0.19 -13.80 -2.67
C ILE A 223 -0.10 -14.09 -1.18
N ASP A 224 0.77 -13.36 -0.49
CA ASP A 224 0.99 -13.42 0.95
C ASP A 224 0.09 -12.40 1.64
N LEU A 225 -1.13 -12.81 1.98
CA LEU A 225 -2.12 -11.93 2.60
C LEU A 225 -1.68 -11.45 3.98
N GLU A 226 -1.03 -12.30 4.78
CA GLU A 226 -0.48 -11.95 6.08
C GLU A 226 0.67 -10.94 5.96
N GLY A 227 1.59 -11.17 5.01
CA GLY A 227 2.70 -10.25 4.75
C GLY A 227 2.22 -8.89 4.28
N LEU A 228 1.30 -8.83 3.32
CA LEU A 228 0.72 -7.57 2.83
C LEU A 228 -0.06 -6.80 3.92
N ALA A 229 -0.61 -7.52 4.91
CA ALA A 229 -1.31 -6.91 6.05
C ALA A 229 -0.39 -6.53 7.20
N ASN A 230 0.90 -6.85 7.18
CA ASN A 230 1.81 -6.80 8.33
C ASN A 230 1.23 -7.50 9.56
N HIS A 231 0.58 -8.67 9.38
CA HIS A 231 -0.14 -9.33 10.44
C HIS A 231 -0.26 -10.85 10.20
N ALA A 232 0.11 -11.68 11.14
CA ALA A 232 0.09 -13.14 11.02
C ALA A 232 -1.24 -13.78 11.46
N GLY A 233 -2.37 -13.24 11.04
CA GLY A 233 -3.71 -13.85 11.16
C GLY A 233 -4.27 -14.12 12.58
N SER A 234 -3.45 -14.09 13.64
CA SER A 234 -3.85 -14.45 15.01
C SER A 234 -3.91 -13.24 15.95
N ALA A 235 -4.36 -13.44 17.21
CA ALA A 235 -4.30 -12.39 18.24
C ALA A 235 -2.86 -11.88 18.50
N PHE A 236 -1.84 -12.64 18.13
CA PHE A 236 -0.43 -12.32 18.23
C PHE A 236 0.17 -11.81 16.92
N GLY A 237 -0.61 -11.73 15.87
CA GLY A 237 -0.15 -11.49 14.51
C GLY A 237 0.54 -10.15 14.26
N TRP A 238 0.48 -9.22 15.20
CA TRP A 238 1.10 -7.90 15.15
C TRP A 238 2.42 -7.80 15.92
N VAL A 239 2.79 -8.84 16.69
CA VAL A 239 4.03 -8.87 17.49
C VAL A 239 5.26 -8.83 16.60
N GLY A 240 6.14 -7.85 16.83
CA GLY A 240 7.39 -7.67 16.06
C GLY A 240 7.18 -7.28 14.60
N ARG A 241 6.03 -6.72 14.26
CA ARG A 241 5.71 -6.27 12.91
C ARG A 241 5.45 -4.77 12.87
N GLU A 242 5.71 -4.19 11.71
CA GLU A 242 5.30 -2.81 11.42
C GLU A 242 3.79 -2.63 11.54
N PRO A 243 3.31 -1.40 11.79
CA PRO A 243 1.88 -1.12 11.84
C PRO A 243 1.15 -1.60 10.59
N GLN A 244 -0.04 -2.17 10.79
CA GLN A 244 -0.88 -2.60 9.68
C GLN A 244 -1.25 -1.41 8.77
N PRO A 245 -1.29 -1.60 7.46
CA PRO A 245 -1.86 -0.61 6.55
C PRO A 245 -3.34 -0.38 6.84
N THR A 246 -3.91 0.69 6.30
CA THR A 246 -5.36 0.85 6.25
C THR A 246 -5.96 -0.26 5.37
N SER A 247 -7.23 -0.61 5.58
CA SER A 247 -7.92 -1.58 4.70
C SER A 247 -7.93 -1.14 3.24
N GLU A 248 -7.99 0.18 2.97
CA GLU A 248 -7.92 0.73 1.62
C GLU A 248 -6.53 0.48 1.00
N HIS A 249 -5.45 0.75 1.75
CA HIS A 249 -4.09 0.51 1.24
C HIS A 249 -3.78 -0.98 1.09
N TYR A 250 -4.22 -1.81 2.04
CA TYR A 250 -4.13 -3.26 1.94
C TYR A 250 -4.79 -3.81 0.67
N SER A 251 -6.02 -3.37 0.39
CA SER A 251 -6.72 -3.74 -0.84
C SER A 251 -5.97 -3.29 -2.11
N ASN A 252 -5.30 -2.13 -2.06
CA ASN A 252 -4.45 -1.66 -3.16
C ASN A 252 -3.23 -2.57 -3.38
N LEU A 253 -2.56 -2.99 -2.29
CA LEU A 253 -1.43 -3.91 -2.32
C LEU A 253 -1.85 -5.25 -2.96
N VAL A 254 -2.93 -5.84 -2.48
CA VAL A 254 -3.47 -7.11 -3.00
C VAL A 254 -3.83 -7.00 -4.48
N ALA A 255 -4.50 -5.90 -4.89
CA ALA A 255 -4.89 -5.71 -6.28
C ALA A 255 -3.68 -5.56 -7.23
N CYS A 256 -2.61 -4.91 -6.78
CA CYS A 256 -1.37 -4.80 -7.55
C CYS A 256 -0.65 -6.14 -7.67
N GLU A 257 -0.57 -6.94 -6.60
CA GLU A 257 -0.03 -8.30 -6.67
C GLU A 257 -0.86 -9.18 -7.62
N TRP A 258 -2.19 -9.12 -7.50
CA TRP A 258 -3.10 -9.88 -8.36
C TRP A 258 -2.96 -9.53 -9.84
N HIS A 259 -2.77 -8.27 -10.16
CA HIS A 259 -2.65 -7.80 -11.55
C HIS A 259 -1.45 -8.40 -12.32
N GLU A 260 -0.39 -8.74 -11.62
CA GLU A 260 0.84 -9.28 -12.22
C GLU A 260 0.81 -10.80 -12.42
N LEU A 261 -0.23 -11.45 -11.94
CA LEU A 261 -0.32 -12.90 -12.05
C LEU A 261 -0.62 -13.32 -13.50
N ASP A 262 0.08 -14.34 -13.95
CA ASP A 262 -0.24 -15.05 -15.20
C ASP A 262 -1.54 -15.85 -15.00
N PRO A 263 -2.61 -15.54 -15.75
CA PRO A 263 -3.90 -16.21 -15.58
C PRO A 263 -3.88 -17.70 -15.93
N ASN A 264 -2.84 -18.18 -16.61
CA ASN A 264 -2.70 -19.59 -17.01
C ASN A 264 -1.98 -20.44 -15.96
N ARG A 265 -1.44 -19.80 -14.90
CA ARG A 265 -0.72 -20.48 -13.81
C ARG A 265 -1.56 -20.53 -12.54
N TRP A 266 -1.16 -21.41 -11.63
CA TRP A 266 -1.72 -21.44 -10.28
C TRP A 266 -1.21 -20.26 -9.47
N VAL A 267 -2.07 -19.73 -8.58
CA VAL A 267 -1.67 -18.81 -7.51
C VAL A 267 -1.94 -19.47 -6.17
N TYR A 268 -0.94 -19.45 -5.30
CA TYR A 268 -1.00 -19.99 -3.94
C TYR A 268 -1.32 -18.86 -2.95
N ILE A 269 -2.34 -19.06 -2.12
CA ILE A 269 -2.83 -18.08 -1.14
C ILE A 269 -3.06 -18.76 0.19
N GLU A 270 -2.78 -18.10 1.34
CA GLU A 270 -3.14 -18.62 2.66
C GLU A 270 -4.64 -18.78 2.82
N ASP A 271 -5.02 -19.81 3.59
CA ASP A 271 -6.41 -19.98 4.09
C ASP A 271 -6.67 -18.97 5.21
N GLU A 272 -7.07 -17.76 4.82
CA GLU A 272 -7.41 -16.68 5.72
C GLU A 272 -8.93 -16.41 5.73
N GLY A 273 -9.38 -15.78 6.83
CA GLY A 273 -10.75 -15.29 6.96
C GLY A 273 -11.00 -14.02 6.12
N PRO A 274 -12.20 -13.42 6.25
CA PRO A 274 -12.53 -12.17 5.58
C PRO A 274 -11.72 -10.98 6.11
N HIS A 275 -10.96 -11.18 7.19
CA HIS A 275 -10.10 -10.16 7.79
C HIS A 275 -8.75 -10.74 8.20
N VAL A 276 -7.67 -10.01 7.92
CA VAL A 276 -6.32 -10.25 8.43
C VAL A 276 -5.97 -9.11 9.40
N GLY A 277 -6.13 -9.36 10.69
CA GLY A 277 -6.10 -8.30 11.70
C GLY A 277 -7.19 -7.24 11.44
N ARG A 278 -6.80 -5.98 11.19
CA ARG A 278 -7.72 -4.86 10.87
C ARG A 278 -8.02 -4.74 9.37
N CYS A 279 -7.26 -5.43 8.53
CA CYS A 279 -7.39 -5.34 7.09
C CYS A 279 -8.51 -6.26 6.59
N SER A 280 -9.40 -5.74 5.75
CA SER A 280 -10.46 -6.52 5.11
C SER A 280 -9.95 -7.10 3.79
N VAL A 281 -10.08 -8.40 3.62
CA VAL A 281 -9.87 -9.06 2.31
C VAL A 281 -11.00 -8.65 1.37
N ASP A 282 -10.65 -8.38 0.11
CA ASP A 282 -11.66 -8.05 -0.90
C ASP A 282 -12.71 -9.18 -0.99
N PRO A 283 -14.02 -8.87 -0.95
CA PRO A 283 -15.07 -9.89 -0.95
C PRO A 283 -15.01 -10.84 -2.15
N LEU A 284 -14.63 -10.34 -3.31
CA LEU A 284 -14.54 -11.16 -4.53
C LEU A 284 -13.32 -12.09 -4.49
N LEU A 285 -12.20 -11.63 -3.94
CA LEU A 285 -11.05 -12.49 -3.68
C LEU A 285 -11.39 -13.55 -2.63
N PHE A 286 -12.06 -13.16 -1.55
CA PHE A 286 -12.49 -14.11 -0.51
C PHE A 286 -13.43 -15.18 -1.07
N GLU A 287 -14.39 -14.80 -1.91
CA GLU A 287 -15.27 -15.75 -2.61
C GLU A 287 -14.46 -16.71 -3.50
N ARG A 288 -13.46 -16.20 -4.26
CA ARG A 288 -12.57 -17.07 -5.05
C ARG A 288 -11.79 -18.05 -4.18
N MET A 289 -11.31 -17.62 -3.02
CA MET A 289 -10.62 -18.49 -2.07
C MET A 289 -11.56 -19.58 -1.53
N ARG A 290 -12.82 -19.26 -1.20
CA ARG A 290 -13.81 -20.25 -0.73
C ARG A 290 -14.26 -21.22 -1.81
N ASN A 291 -14.21 -20.82 -3.07
CA ASN A 291 -14.53 -21.67 -4.23
C ASN A 291 -13.27 -22.21 -4.93
N ALA A 292 -12.13 -22.21 -4.25
CA ALA A 292 -10.87 -22.66 -4.83
C ALA A 292 -10.93 -24.13 -5.26
N PRO A 293 -10.53 -24.47 -6.51
CA PRO A 293 -10.58 -25.84 -7.01
C PRO A 293 -9.55 -26.77 -6.35
N LEU A 294 -8.60 -26.20 -5.59
CA LEU A 294 -7.57 -26.96 -4.90
C LEU A 294 -7.28 -26.34 -3.52
N VAL A 295 -7.30 -27.20 -2.51
CA VAL A 295 -6.90 -26.87 -1.14
C VAL A 295 -5.78 -27.80 -0.70
N LEU A 296 -4.63 -27.23 -0.37
CA LEU A 296 -3.48 -27.97 0.17
C LEU A 296 -3.48 -27.86 1.70
N ARG A 297 -3.76 -28.97 2.38
CA ARG A 297 -3.72 -29.02 3.85
C ARG A 297 -2.31 -29.39 4.34
N MET A 298 -1.62 -28.47 4.96
CA MET A 298 -0.36 -28.73 5.64
C MET A 298 -0.59 -29.39 7.01
N VAL A 299 0.20 -30.42 7.30
CA VAL A 299 0.14 -31.14 8.56
C VAL A 299 1.53 -31.23 9.19
N ALA A 300 1.63 -30.95 10.47
CA ALA A 300 2.85 -31.12 11.26
C ALA A 300 2.51 -31.65 12.66
N SER A 301 3.46 -32.39 13.29
CA SER A 301 3.30 -32.82 14.66
C SER A 301 3.20 -31.64 15.62
N ARG A 302 2.61 -31.86 16.79
CA ARG A 302 2.48 -30.82 17.82
C ARG A 302 3.84 -30.22 18.19
N ASP A 303 4.89 -31.05 18.31
CA ASP A 303 6.24 -30.61 18.67
C ASP A 303 6.87 -29.71 17.61
N ILE A 304 6.66 -29.99 16.33
CA ILE A 304 7.13 -29.13 15.24
C ILE A 304 6.41 -27.78 15.30
N ARG A 305 5.11 -27.78 15.53
CA ARG A 305 4.30 -26.57 15.61
C ARG A 305 4.69 -25.71 16.82
N LEU A 306 4.94 -26.30 17.99
CA LEU A 306 5.43 -25.60 19.17
C LEU A 306 6.79 -24.92 18.89
N ARG A 307 7.76 -25.67 18.35
CA ARG A 307 9.05 -25.09 17.98
C ARG A 307 8.94 -23.97 16.96
N THR A 308 8.03 -24.12 16.01
CA THR A 308 7.75 -23.06 15.02
C THR A 308 7.25 -21.78 15.69
N LEU A 309 6.24 -21.89 16.58
CA LEU A 309 5.68 -20.74 17.28
C LEU A 309 6.70 -20.06 18.19
N VAL A 310 7.47 -20.80 18.96
CA VAL A 310 8.54 -20.22 19.79
C VAL A 310 9.55 -19.50 18.91
N LYS A 311 9.95 -20.08 17.77
CA LYS A 311 10.84 -19.45 16.81
C LYS A 311 10.25 -18.18 16.17
N ASP A 312 8.94 -18.14 15.94
CA ASP A 312 8.30 -17.00 15.24
C ASP A 312 7.99 -15.82 16.19
N TYR A 313 7.76 -16.09 17.49
CA TYR A 313 7.28 -15.08 18.44
C TYR A 313 8.20 -14.78 19.62
N ALA A 314 9.24 -15.58 19.87
CA ALA A 314 10.09 -15.46 21.05
C ALA A 314 11.60 -15.54 20.72
N THR A 315 12.02 -15.00 19.55
CA THR A 315 13.46 -14.89 19.23
C THR A 315 14.17 -13.92 20.19
N SER A 316 15.51 -14.04 20.28
CA SER A 316 16.32 -13.11 21.08
C SER A 316 16.15 -11.66 20.62
N GLU A 317 16.06 -11.43 19.30
CA GLU A 317 15.86 -10.12 18.70
C GLU A 317 14.52 -9.50 19.13
N LEU A 318 13.43 -10.25 19.00
CA LEU A 318 12.11 -9.78 19.42
C LEU A 318 12.07 -9.46 20.93
N ARG A 319 12.66 -10.33 21.77
CA ARG A 319 12.69 -10.16 23.23
C ARG A 319 13.59 -9.02 23.70
N SER A 320 14.50 -8.54 22.85
CA SER A 320 15.33 -7.36 23.15
C SER A 320 14.54 -6.06 23.07
N ASP A 321 13.38 -6.06 22.40
CA ASP A 321 12.47 -4.91 22.39
C ASP A 321 11.73 -4.81 23.76
N PRO A 322 11.87 -3.70 24.50
CA PRO A 322 11.15 -3.48 25.76
C PRO A 322 9.60 -3.60 25.63
N GLN A 323 9.06 -3.39 24.44
CA GLN A 323 7.62 -3.48 24.19
C GLN A 323 7.15 -4.92 23.91
N TRP A 324 8.07 -5.86 23.70
CA TRP A 324 7.69 -7.23 23.33
C TRP A 324 6.84 -7.91 24.42
N LEU A 325 7.29 -7.90 25.68
CA LEU A 325 6.56 -8.55 26.78
C LEU A 325 5.19 -7.89 27.06
N PRO A 326 5.08 -6.55 27.14
CA PRO A 326 3.77 -5.87 27.21
C PRO A 326 2.84 -6.27 26.06
N THR A 327 3.35 -6.32 24.83
CA THR A 327 2.61 -6.70 23.62
C THR A 327 2.11 -8.14 23.68
N MET A 328 2.94 -9.07 24.14
CA MET A 328 2.56 -10.47 24.32
C MET A 328 1.45 -10.61 25.38
N ARG A 329 1.53 -9.89 26.50
CA ARG A 329 0.50 -9.88 27.55
C ARG A 329 -0.82 -9.34 27.02
N GLU A 330 -0.81 -8.20 26.33
CA GLU A 330 -2.00 -7.62 25.72
C GLU A 330 -2.66 -8.61 24.74
N SER A 331 -1.86 -9.35 23.98
CA SER A 331 -2.37 -10.36 23.04
C SER A 331 -3.06 -11.53 23.74
N VAL A 332 -2.54 -11.95 24.90
CA VAL A 332 -3.19 -12.95 25.77
C VAL A 332 -4.51 -12.39 26.34
N ASP A 333 -4.51 -11.12 26.79
CA ASP A 333 -5.69 -10.46 27.36
C ASP A 333 -6.83 -10.33 26.32
N LYS A 334 -6.52 -10.09 25.07
CA LYS A 334 -7.50 -10.09 23.95
C LYS A 334 -8.27 -11.42 23.84
N LEU A 335 -7.68 -12.51 24.30
CA LEU A 335 -8.30 -13.83 24.30
C LEU A 335 -9.08 -14.15 25.60
N ALA A 336 -9.09 -13.26 26.60
CA ALA A 336 -9.66 -13.54 27.93
C ALA A 336 -11.12 -14.00 27.90
N LYS A 337 -11.95 -13.40 27.04
CA LYS A 337 -13.37 -13.81 26.88
C LYS A 337 -13.54 -15.25 26.36
N ARG A 338 -12.53 -15.77 25.68
CA ARG A 338 -12.56 -17.09 25.04
C ARG A 338 -11.83 -18.16 25.83
N LEU A 339 -10.72 -17.78 26.49
CA LEU A 339 -9.91 -18.69 27.31
C LEU A 339 -10.44 -18.86 28.75
N GLY A 340 -11.09 -17.81 29.29
CA GLY A 340 -11.43 -17.73 30.69
C GLY A 340 -10.28 -17.19 31.54
N GLY A 341 -10.61 -16.53 32.67
CA GLY A 341 -9.63 -15.80 33.50
C GLY A 341 -8.53 -16.67 34.10
N ASP A 342 -8.84 -17.90 34.53
CA ASP A 342 -7.85 -18.81 35.13
C ASP A 342 -6.76 -19.18 34.12
N ARG A 343 -7.15 -19.54 32.91
CA ARG A 343 -6.22 -19.90 31.84
C ARG A 343 -5.38 -18.72 31.34
N VAL A 344 -5.94 -17.53 31.31
CA VAL A 344 -5.20 -16.30 31.00
C VAL A 344 -4.12 -16.09 32.07
N ARG A 345 -4.45 -16.18 33.37
CA ARG A 345 -3.47 -16.04 34.45
C ARG A 345 -2.35 -17.08 34.38
N GLU A 346 -2.70 -18.34 34.08
CA GLU A 346 -1.73 -19.42 33.91
C GLU A 346 -0.75 -19.10 32.77
N ILE A 347 -1.27 -18.70 31.58
CA ILE A 347 -0.47 -18.40 30.39
C ILE A 347 0.44 -17.18 30.68
N GLN A 348 -0.06 -16.15 31.33
CA GLN A 348 0.72 -14.97 31.71
C GLN A 348 1.83 -15.31 32.70
N SER A 349 1.57 -16.15 33.70
CA SER A 349 2.59 -16.63 34.63
C SER A 349 3.72 -17.41 33.93
N LYS A 350 3.38 -18.24 32.94
CA LYS A 350 4.38 -18.93 32.12
C LYS A 350 5.17 -17.99 31.24
N LEU A 351 4.52 -16.96 30.70
CA LEU A 351 5.16 -15.92 29.89
C LEU A 351 6.20 -15.14 30.73
N ASP A 352 5.85 -14.79 31.97
CA ASP A 352 6.73 -14.11 32.90
C ASP A 352 7.92 -14.97 33.34
N ALA A 353 7.70 -16.28 33.49
CA ALA A 353 8.75 -17.26 33.77
C ALA A 353 9.66 -17.55 32.58
N GLY A 354 9.36 -17.03 31.38
CA GLY A 354 10.12 -17.29 30.16
C GLY A 354 9.88 -18.70 29.57
N ASP A 355 8.84 -19.41 30.02
CA ASP A 355 8.47 -20.72 29.48
C ASP A 355 7.57 -20.57 28.23
N PHE A 356 8.19 -20.13 27.13
CA PHE A 356 7.49 -19.87 25.87
C PHE A 356 6.92 -21.13 25.24
N ALA A 357 7.50 -22.30 25.51
CA ALA A 357 6.97 -23.58 25.04
C ALA A 357 5.62 -23.89 25.71
N ALA A 358 5.52 -23.66 27.04
CA ALA A 358 4.28 -23.85 27.77
C ALA A 358 3.22 -22.79 27.38
N VAL A 359 3.62 -21.53 27.12
CA VAL A 359 2.73 -20.49 26.56
C VAL A 359 2.16 -20.96 25.23
N ALA A 360 3.01 -21.37 24.31
CA ALA A 360 2.57 -21.86 22.99
C ALA A 360 1.68 -23.09 23.09
N ALA A 361 1.98 -24.03 24.00
CA ALA A 361 1.17 -25.22 24.22
C ALA A 361 -0.25 -24.90 24.71
N GLY A 362 -0.38 -23.98 25.68
CA GLY A 362 -1.66 -23.51 26.20
C GLY A 362 -2.52 -22.80 25.15
N LEU A 363 -1.87 -22.00 24.27
CA LEU A 363 -2.56 -21.31 23.18
C LEU A 363 -2.95 -22.23 22.04
N LEU A 364 -2.12 -23.25 21.70
CA LEU A 364 -2.44 -24.19 20.64
C LEU A 364 -3.72 -24.99 20.89
N GLU A 365 -4.00 -25.36 22.14
CA GLU A 365 -5.24 -26.06 22.47
C GLU A 365 -6.49 -25.25 22.12
N TYR A 366 -6.42 -23.92 22.37
CA TYR A 366 -7.49 -23.01 21.98
C TYR A 366 -7.62 -22.89 20.45
N TYR A 367 -6.49 -22.63 19.75
CA TYR A 367 -6.52 -22.47 18.30
C TYR A 367 -6.91 -23.72 17.56
N ASP A 368 -6.49 -24.90 18.01
CA ASP A 368 -6.84 -26.18 17.36
C ASP A 368 -8.35 -26.43 17.38
N GLY A 369 -9.03 -26.10 18.50
CA GLY A 369 -10.47 -26.17 18.57
C GLY A 369 -11.19 -25.26 17.55
N LEU A 370 -10.64 -24.11 17.23
CA LEU A 370 -11.22 -23.21 16.21
C LEU A 370 -11.02 -23.76 14.78
N TYR A 371 -9.84 -24.33 14.50
CA TYR A 371 -9.56 -24.90 13.18
C TYR A 371 -10.37 -26.15 12.89
N ASP A 372 -10.63 -26.98 13.89
CA ASP A 372 -11.47 -28.18 13.72
C ASP A 372 -12.92 -27.80 13.38
N LEU A 373 -13.41 -26.66 13.86
CA LEU A 373 -14.72 -26.11 13.50
C LEU A 373 -14.74 -25.49 12.09
N SER A 374 -13.65 -24.87 11.65
CA SER A 374 -13.60 -24.20 10.33
C SER A 374 -13.45 -25.19 9.17
N LEU A 375 -12.76 -26.31 9.38
CA LEU A 375 -12.55 -27.36 8.38
C LEU A 375 -13.82 -28.15 8.05
N ILE A 376 -14.90 -27.98 8.82
CA ILE A 376 -16.22 -28.61 8.53
C ILE A 376 -16.97 -27.85 7.42
N HIS A 377 -16.49 -26.64 7.04
CA HIS A 377 -17.13 -25.75 6.07
C HIS A 377 -16.34 -25.56 4.76
N ILE A 378 -15.31 -26.38 4.51
CA ILE A 378 -14.56 -26.39 3.24
C ILE A 378 -14.92 -27.63 2.44
#